data_c434347db9171d7a3330d5082ce2957a
#
_entry.id   c434347db9171d7a3330d5082ce2957a
#
_cell.length_a   1.000
_cell.length_b   1.000
_cell.length_c   1.000
_cell.angle_alpha   90.00
_cell.angle_beta   90.00
_cell.angle_gamma   90.00
#
_symmetry.space_group_name_H-M   'P 1'
#
loop_
_entity.id
_entity.type
_entity.pdbx_description
1 polymer ?
#
loop_
_entity_poly.entity_id
_entity_poly.type
_entity_poly.pdbx_seq_one_letter_code
_entity_poly.pdbx_strand_id
1 'polypeptide(L)'
;MSNRIGKRGENIFAMIITRKGLTGQFLFDPTFLGDKFPTVDFYVSLLDYPRKAFFFASVKTTTLGYQVQEGKLKITVDKEELEELSKFNLPVYIFGIDEDKELGFFISNSDLDISMNINGMPTRYPINPTNLEALYKEVAGYWDNSHKNTKFVSSFK
;
A
#
# COMPACT_ATOMS: atom_id res chain seq x y z
N MET A 1 12.07 -10.10 18.34
CA MET A 1 10.59 -10.09 18.48
C MET A 1 9.91 -9.23 17.41
N SER A 2 10.33 -7.97 17.29
CA SER A 2 9.79 -7.06 16.27
C SER A 2 9.90 -7.62 14.84
N ASN A 3 11.01 -8.28 14.50
CA ASN A 3 11.22 -8.82 13.15
C ASN A 3 10.23 -9.93 12.77
N ARG A 4 9.84 -10.76 13.72
CA ARG A 4 8.86 -11.83 13.46
C ARG A 4 7.46 -11.26 13.18
N ILE A 5 7.05 -10.28 13.96
CA ILE A 5 5.74 -9.64 13.80
C ILE A 5 5.70 -8.88 12.48
N GLY A 6 6.73 -8.12 12.17
CA GLY A 6 6.84 -7.42 10.89
C GLY A 6 6.78 -8.38 9.71
N LYS A 7 7.56 -9.47 9.77
CA LYS A 7 7.57 -10.49 8.71
C LYS A 7 6.22 -11.16 8.55
N ARG A 8 5.55 -11.45 9.65
CA ARG A 8 4.20 -12.02 9.60
C ARG A 8 3.21 -11.04 8.99
N GLY A 9 3.30 -9.75 9.32
CA GLY A 9 2.46 -8.72 8.72
C GLY A 9 2.66 -8.61 7.22
N GLU A 10 3.89 -8.67 6.75
CA GLU A 10 4.21 -8.69 5.33
C GLU A 10 3.59 -9.90 4.62
N ASN A 11 3.65 -11.08 5.25
CA ASN A 11 3.03 -12.29 4.72
C ASN A 11 1.51 -12.17 4.67
N ILE A 12 0.89 -11.61 5.71
CA ILE A 12 -0.55 -11.37 5.75
C ILE A 12 -0.94 -10.37 4.64
N PHE A 13 -0.18 -9.30 4.49
CA PHE A 13 -0.41 -8.33 3.42
C PHE A 13 -0.42 -9.02 2.06
N ALA A 14 0.61 -9.80 1.75
CA ALA A 14 0.71 -10.50 0.47
C ALA A 14 -0.47 -11.45 0.26
N MET A 15 -0.95 -12.11 1.32
CA MET A 15 -2.11 -12.98 1.24
C MET A 15 -3.39 -12.21 0.93
N ILE A 16 -3.65 -11.12 1.65
CA ILE A 16 -4.94 -10.42 1.51
C ILE A 16 -5.00 -9.53 0.26
N ILE A 17 -3.87 -8.97 -0.20
CA ILE A 17 -3.85 -8.15 -1.42
C ILE A 17 -4.04 -9.01 -2.68
N THR A 18 -3.74 -10.29 -2.59
CA THR A 18 -3.92 -11.25 -3.70
C THR A 18 -5.30 -11.89 -3.72
N ARG A 19 -6.21 -11.49 -2.84
CA ARG A 19 -7.59 -11.96 -2.86
C ARG A 19 -8.34 -11.42 -4.08
N LYS A 20 -9.38 -12.13 -4.47
CA LYS A 20 -10.20 -11.74 -5.62
C LYS A 20 -10.99 -10.47 -5.33
N GLY A 21 -11.16 -9.62 -6.34
CA GLY A 21 -12.04 -8.48 -6.29
C GLY A 21 -13.50 -8.86 -6.49
N LEU A 22 -14.34 -7.84 -6.71
CA LEU A 22 -15.80 -8.00 -6.84
C LEU A 22 -16.22 -8.91 -7.99
N THR A 23 -15.44 -8.92 -9.08
CA THR A 23 -15.76 -9.71 -10.28
C THR A 23 -15.17 -11.11 -10.25
N GLY A 24 -14.57 -11.50 -9.13
CA GLY A 24 -13.96 -12.82 -8.96
C GLY A 24 -12.59 -12.96 -9.62
N GLN A 25 -11.96 -11.86 -10.00
CA GLN A 25 -10.65 -11.85 -10.64
C GLN A 25 -9.56 -11.43 -9.65
N PHE A 26 -8.36 -11.97 -9.84
CA PHE A 26 -7.16 -11.50 -9.14
C PHE A 26 -6.73 -10.16 -9.74
N LEU A 27 -6.43 -9.19 -8.87
CA LEU A 27 -6.16 -7.82 -9.30
C LEU A 27 -4.70 -7.43 -9.18
N PHE A 28 -3.98 -7.97 -8.20
CA PHE A 28 -2.65 -7.51 -7.83
C PHE A 28 -1.63 -8.62 -7.68
N ASP A 29 -0.39 -8.30 -8.02
CA ASP A 29 0.76 -9.18 -7.86
C ASP A 29 1.83 -8.46 -7.04
N PRO A 30 1.98 -8.78 -5.73
CA PRO A 30 2.97 -8.13 -4.88
C PRO A 30 4.34 -8.77 -5.02
N THR A 31 5.37 -7.93 -5.05
CA THR A 31 6.78 -8.35 -5.01
C THR A 31 7.45 -7.71 -3.80
N PHE A 32 7.98 -8.54 -2.91
CA PHE A 32 8.70 -8.05 -1.73
C PHE A 32 10.04 -7.46 -2.14
N LEU A 33 10.32 -6.24 -1.68
CA LEU A 33 11.54 -5.52 -2.05
C LEU A 33 12.70 -5.75 -1.08
N GLY A 34 12.39 -6.14 0.17
CA GLY A 34 13.38 -6.46 1.18
C GLY A 34 14.10 -5.25 1.76
N ASP A 35 15.15 -5.53 2.54
CA ASP A 35 15.88 -4.51 3.30
C ASP A 35 16.69 -3.54 2.43
N LYS A 36 16.91 -3.89 1.19
CA LYS A 36 17.69 -3.06 0.28
C LYS A 36 16.92 -1.87 -0.29
N PHE A 37 15.63 -1.82 -0.04
CA PHE A 37 14.76 -0.74 -0.49
C PHE A 37 14.11 -0.09 0.73
N PRO A 38 14.70 0.98 1.26
CA PRO A 38 14.20 1.60 2.50
C PRO A 38 12.81 2.20 2.31
N THR A 39 12.01 2.15 3.35
CA THR A 39 10.66 2.69 3.51
C THR A 39 9.56 2.02 2.68
N VAL A 40 9.89 1.35 1.58
CA VAL A 40 8.93 0.63 0.74
C VAL A 40 9.14 -0.87 0.88
N ASP A 41 8.08 -1.59 1.23
CA ASP A 41 8.16 -3.02 1.45
C ASP A 41 7.80 -3.84 0.23
N PHE A 42 6.86 -3.36 -0.58
CA PHE A 42 6.38 -4.07 -1.75
C PHE A 42 6.23 -3.16 -2.97
N TYR A 43 6.56 -3.74 -4.11
CA TYR A 43 6.12 -3.28 -5.43
C TYR A 43 4.90 -4.13 -5.78
N VAL A 44 3.77 -3.50 -6.05
CA VAL A 44 2.53 -4.21 -6.35
C VAL A 44 2.07 -3.85 -7.75
N SER A 45 2.14 -4.82 -8.66
CA SER A 45 1.72 -4.60 -10.05
C SER A 45 0.25 -4.94 -10.23
N LEU A 46 -0.38 -4.25 -11.20
CA LEU A 46 -1.73 -4.54 -11.61
C LEU A 46 -1.73 -5.70 -12.60
N LEU A 47 -2.56 -6.71 -12.32
CA LEU A 47 -2.77 -7.83 -13.24
C LEU A 47 -3.75 -7.41 -14.35
N ASP A 48 -3.59 -8.01 -15.52
CA ASP A 48 -4.47 -7.81 -16.68
C ASP A 48 -4.60 -6.33 -17.09
N TYR A 49 -3.54 -5.57 -16.87
CA TYR A 49 -3.44 -4.19 -17.32
C TYR A 49 -2.53 -4.14 -18.56
N PRO A 50 -2.93 -3.40 -19.61
CA PRO A 50 -2.20 -3.45 -20.89
C PRO A 50 -0.78 -2.87 -20.85
N ARG A 51 -0.45 -2.10 -19.82
CA ARG A 51 0.90 -1.54 -19.62
C ARG A 51 1.40 -1.95 -18.24
N LYS A 52 2.62 -1.56 -17.90
CA LYS A 52 3.15 -1.75 -16.55
C LYS A 52 2.62 -0.66 -15.63
N ALA A 53 1.65 -1.01 -14.81
CA ALA A 53 1.09 -0.14 -13.79
C ALA A 53 1.28 -0.78 -12.43
N PHE A 54 1.63 0.03 -11.44
CA PHE A 54 1.98 -0.47 -10.11
C PHE A 54 1.80 0.61 -9.07
N PHE A 55 1.85 0.21 -7.82
CA PHE A 55 1.98 1.11 -6.68
C PHE A 55 3.01 0.56 -5.69
N PHE A 56 3.51 1.43 -4.84
CA PHE A 56 4.37 1.02 -3.74
C PHE A 56 3.55 0.90 -2.46
N ALA A 57 3.88 -0.10 -1.67
CA ALA A 57 3.24 -0.36 -0.39
C ALA A 57 4.26 -0.34 0.74
N SER A 58 3.95 0.44 1.77
CA SER A 58 4.62 0.37 3.06
C SER A 58 3.69 -0.39 4.00
N VAL A 59 4.19 -1.42 4.67
CA VAL A 59 3.38 -2.31 5.50
C VAL A 59 3.78 -2.14 6.96
N LYS A 60 2.79 -1.82 7.80
CA LYS A 60 2.95 -1.69 9.25
C LYS A 60 2.06 -2.72 9.94
N THR A 61 2.54 -3.28 11.02
CA THR A 61 1.85 -4.37 11.71
C THR A 61 1.64 -4.04 13.18
N THR A 62 0.48 -4.38 13.70
CA THR A 62 0.21 -4.27 15.13
C THR A 62 -0.33 -5.59 15.68
N THR A 63 0.06 -5.90 16.92
CA THR A 63 -0.52 -6.99 17.70
C THR A 63 -1.58 -6.50 18.67
N LEU A 64 -1.77 -5.19 18.76
CA LEU A 64 -2.65 -4.56 19.76
C LEU A 64 -4.09 -4.46 19.30
N GLY A 65 -4.34 -4.85 18.06
CA GLY A 65 -5.67 -4.96 17.51
C GLY A 65 -6.32 -3.63 17.13
N TYR A 66 -7.56 -3.76 16.71
CA TYR A 66 -8.40 -2.68 16.25
C TYR A 66 -9.22 -2.13 17.41
N GLN A 67 -9.11 -0.84 17.64
CA GLN A 67 -9.95 -0.16 18.64
C GLN A 67 -11.19 0.41 17.95
N VAL A 68 -12.28 -0.35 18.04
CA VAL A 68 -13.55 -0.02 17.39
C VAL A 68 -14.03 1.38 17.78
N GLN A 69 -13.85 1.77 19.04
CA GLN A 69 -14.30 3.07 19.55
C GLN A 69 -13.57 4.25 18.94
N GLU A 70 -12.31 4.06 18.54
CA GLU A 70 -11.49 5.12 17.98
C GLU A 70 -11.42 5.08 16.45
N GLY A 71 -11.84 3.96 15.83
CA GLY A 71 -11.74 3.78 14.39
C GLY A 71 -10.31 3.78 13.89
N LYS A 72 -9.36 3.31 14.71
CA LYS A 72 -7.93 3.33 14.40
C LYS A 72 -7.22 2.06 14.85
N LEU A 73 -6.23 1.66 14.06
CA LEU A 73 -5.24 0.67 14.49
C LEU A 73 -4.14 1.37 15.29
N LYS A 74 -3.60 0.68 16.28
CA LYS A 74 -2.45 1.18 17.04
C LYS A 74 -1.15 1.00 16.25
N ILE A 75 -1.00 1.83 15.25
CA ILE A 75 0.17 1.89 14.37
C ILE A 75 0.66 3.33 14.35
N THR A 76 1.97 3.50 14.51
CA THR A 76 2.62 4.79 14.35
C THR A 76 3.44 4.79 13.07
N VAL A 77 3.32 5.85 12.28
CA VAL A 77 4.19 6.09 11.13
C VAL A 77 4.90 7.41 11.38
N ASP A 78 6.23 7.36 11.43
CA ASP A 78 7.03 8.53 11.72
C ASP A 78 7.00 9.54 10.56
N LYS A 79 7.08 10.83 10.89
CA LYS A 79 7.06 11.89 9.87
C LYS A 79 8.21 11.77 8.87
N GLU A 80 9.37 11.29 9.31
CA GLU A 80 10.52 11.07 8.44
C GLU A 80 10.22 10.01 7.38
N GLU A 81 9.50 8.97 7.75
CA GLU A 81 9.06 7.92 6.84
C GLU A 81 8.01 8.45 5.85
N LEU A 82 7.05 9.25 6.34
CA LEU A 82 6.05 9.89 5.49
C LEU A 82 6.72 10.81 4.46
N GLU A 83 7.74 11.55 4.90
CA GLU A 83 8.50 12.42 4.02
C GLU A 83 9.23 11.62 2.94
N GLU A 84 9.87 10.52 3.29
CA GLU A 84 10.53 9.65 2.32
C GLU A 84 9.54 9.08 1.31
N LEU A 85 8.37 8.63 1.76
CA LEU A 85 7.34 8.11 0.88
C LEU A 85 6.79 9.20 -0.06
N SER A 86 6.73 10.44 0.39
CA SER A 86 6.23 11.56 -0.42
C SER A 86 7.13 11.94 -1.59
N LYS A 87 8.39 11.50 -1.58
CA LYS A 87 9.34 11.75 -2.66
C LYS A 87 9.08 10.94 -3.90
N PHE A 88 8.31 9.86 -3.78
CA PHE A 88 7.93 9.07 -4.95
C PHE A 88 6.81 9.76 -5.71
N ASN A 89 7.02 10.00 -7.00
CA ASN A 89 6.01 10.61 -7.85
C ASN A 89 5.16 9.54 -8.54
N LEU A 90 4.53 8.73 -7.73
CA LEU A 90 3.64 7.64 -8.17
C LEU A 90 2.74 7.25 -7.01
N PRO A 91 1.73 6.39 -7.23
CA PRO A 91 0.86 5.98 -6.12
C PRO A 91 1.62 5.20 -5.06
N VAL A 92 1.48 5.65 -3.82
CA VAL A 92 2.06 5.01 -2.64
C VAL A 92 0.96 4.88 -1.58
N TYR A 93 0.87 3.70 -0.98
CA TYR A 93 -0.12 3.45 0.08
C TYR A 93 0.56 2.87 1.30
N ILE A 94 0.02 3.21 2.45
CA ILE A 94 0.43 2.66 3.74
C ILE A 94 -0.62 1.64 4.16
N PHE A 95 -0.19 0.42 4.41
CA PHE A 95 -1.06 -0.68 4.82
C PHE A 95 -0.81 -0.98 6.28
N GLY A 96 -1.87 -1.03 7.06
CA GLY A 96 -1.83 -1.43 8.46
C GLY A 96 -2.44 -2.81 8.63
N ILE A 97 -1.70 -3.71 9.25
CA ILE A 97 -2.11 -5.09 9.45
C ILE A 97 -2.37 -5.35 10.93
N ASP A 98 -3.58 -5.82 11.21
CA ASP A 98 -3.93 -6.43 12.49
C ASP A 98 -3.48 -7.88 12.44
N GLU A 99 -2.37 -8.17 13.12
CA GLU A 99 -1.74 -9.48 13.05
C GLU A 99 -2.63 -10.58 13.65
N ASP A 100 -3.33 -10.27 14.72
CA ASP A 100 -4.17 -11.27 15.42
C ASP A 100 -5.36 -11.71 14.56
N LYS A 101 -6.07 -10.75 13.97
CA LYS A 101 -7.26 -11.02 13.15
C LYS A 101 -6.97 -11.23 11.68
N GLU A 102 -5.73 -11.02 11.26
CA GLU A 102 -5.31 -11.12 9.85
C GLU A 102 -6.14 -10.21 8.94
N LEU A 103 -6.39 -9.00 9.42
CA LEU A 103 -7.11 -7.96 8.68
C LEU A 103 -6.15 -6.86 8.28
N GLY A 104 -6.49 -6.17 7.20
CA GLY A 104 -5.69 -5.03 6.73
C GLY A 104 -6.55 -3.84 6.37
N PHE A 105 -5.95 -2.66 6.54
CA PHE A 105 -6.53 -1.38 6.18
C PHE A 105 -5.47 -0.57 5.45
N PHE A 106 -5.89 0.40 4.65
CA PHE A 106 -4.91 1.21 3.94
C PHE A 106 -5.34 2.67 3.86
N ILE A 107 -4.35 3.52 3.65
CA ILE A 107 -4.53 4.92 3.32
C ILE A 107 -3.54 5.29 2.22
N SER A 108 -3.92 6.26 1.40
CA SER A 108 -2.99 6.85 0.44
C SER A 108 -1.99 7.74 1.17
N ASN A 109 -0.75 7.78 0.67
CA ASN A 109 0.25 8.76 1.10
C ASN A 109 0.03 10.14 0.46
N SER A 110 -0.89 10.24 -0.49
CA SER A 110 -1.23 11.48 -1.16
C SER A 110 -1.94 12.43 -0.21
N ASP A 111 -1.54 13.70 -0.22
CA ASP A 111 -2.15 14.77 0.57
C ASP A 111 -2.11 14.57 2.10
N LEU A 112 -1.25 13.69 2.59
CA LEU A 112 -1.03 13.55 4.03
C LEU A 112 -0.20 14.74 4.55
N ASP A 113 -0.48 15.14 5.79
CA ASP A 113 0.36 16.08 6.50
C ASP A 113 1.63 15.37 6.96
N ILE A 114 2.73 15.62 6.24
CA ILE A 114 4.03 15.01 6.52
C ILE A 114 4.83 15.74 7.61
N SER A 115 4.27 16.81 8.18
CA SER A 115 4.92 17.53 9.28
C SER A 115 4.73 16.84 10.64
N MET A 116 3.85 15.85 10.72
CA MET A 116 3.52 15.16 11.96
C MET A 116 3.53 13.65 11.77
N ASN A 117 3.80 12.93 12.85
CA ASN A 117 3.65 11.48 12.88
C ASN A 117 2.18 11.10 12.74
N ILE A 118 1.91 9.94 12.12
CA ILE A 118 0.60 9.31 12.23
C ILE A 118 0.61 8.51 13.54
N ASN A 119 -0.26 8.90 14.47
CA ASN A 119 -0.46 8.19 15.73
C ASN A 119 -1.84 7.54 15.71
N GLY A 120 -1.90 6.33 15.19
CA GLY A 120 -3.16 5.63 14.97
C GLY A 120 -3.58 5.72 13.51
N MET A 121 -3.60 4.58 12.85
CA MET A 121 -3.96 4.49 11.43
C MET A 121 -5.47 4.39 11.28
N PRO A 122 -6.09 5.24 10.45
CA PRO A 122 -7.53 5.14 10.19
C PRO A 122 -7.93 3.79 9.60
N THR A 123 -9.12 3.33 9.95
CA THR A 123 -9.66 2.04 9.49
C THR A 123 -10.85 2.21 8.53
N ARG A 124 -10.91 3.36 7.85
CA ARG A 124 -12.00 3.66 6.91
C ARG A 124 -11.99 2.78 5.67
N TYR A 125 -10.81 2.31 5.29
CA TYR A 125 -10.64 1.54 4.06
C TYR A 125 -10.06 0.16 4.37
N PRO A 126 -10.91 -0.80 4.78
CA PRO A 126 -10.46 -2.18 4.94
C PRO A 126 -10.13 -2.81 3.59
N ILE A 127 -9.23 -3.77 3.60
CA ILE A 127 -8.93 -4.56 2.41
C ILE A 127 -10.06 -5.56 2.23
N ASN A 128 -10.98 -5.25 1.35
CA ASN A 128 -12.12 -6.09 0.98
C ASN A 128 -12.33 -6.02 -0.54
N PRO A 129 -13.19 -6.87 -1.14
CA PRO A 129 -13.35 -6.87 -2.59
C PRO A 129 -13.73 -5.52 -3.18
N THR A 130 -14.58 -4.75 -2.53
CA THR A 130 -14.99 -3.42 -2.99
C THR A 130 -13.81 -2.45 -3.05
N ASN A 131 -13.03 -2.41 -1.98
CA ASN A 131 -11.89 -1.51 -1.90
C ASN A 131 -10.72 -1.96 -2.77
N LEU A 132 -10.53 -3.26 -2.97
CA LEU A 132 -9.54 -3.77 -3.93
C LEU A 132 -9.86 -3.31 -5.36
N GLU A 133 -11.14 -3.38 -5.76
CA GLU A 133 -11.55 -2.86 -7.07
C GLU A 133 -11.32 -1.36 -7.19
N ALA A 134 -11.68 -0.59 -6.16
CA ALA A 134 -11.48 0.85 -6.15
C ALA A 134 -10.00 1.21 -6.23
N LEU A 135 -9.15 0.50 -5.49
CA LEU A 135 -7.71 0.69 -5.52
C LEU A 135 -7.13 0.40 -6.90
N TYR A 136 -7.55 -0.69 -7.52
CA TYR A 136 -7.12 -1.03 -8.89
C TYR A 136 -7.47 0.11 -9.86
N LYS A 137 -8.69 0.60 -9.82
CA LYS A 137 -9.15 1.67 -10.70
C LYS A 137 -8.41 2.98 -10.47
N GLU A 138 -8.12 3.30 -9.22
CA GLU A 138 -7.36 4.52 -8.89
C GLU A 138 -5.95 4.46 -9.46
N VAL A 139 -5.25 3.34 -9.26
CA VAL A 139 -3.90 3.16 -9.76
C VAL A 139 -3.88 3.10 -11.29
N ALA A 140 -4.80 2.36 -11.90
CA ALA A 140 -4.93 2.30 -13.35
C ALA A 140 -5.18 3.69 -13.94
N GLY A 141 -6.06 4.46 -13.32
CA GLY A 141 -6.37 5.84 -13.75
C GLY A 141 -5.14 6.75 -13.72
N TYR A 142 -4.33 6.64 -12.67
CA TYR A 142 -3.08 7.40 -12.59
C TYR A 142 -2.15 7.08 -13.77
N TRP A 143 -1.93 5.79 -14.04
CA TRP A 143 -1.02 5.39 -15.11
C TRP A 143 -1.56 5.68 -16.50
N ASP A 144 -2.88 5.58 -16.71
CA ASP A 144 -3.51 5.98 -17.95
C ASP A 144 -3.28 7.46 -18.25
N ASN A 145 -3.43 8.31 -17.26
CA ASN A 145 -3.24 9.76 -17.43
C ASN A 145 -1.79 10.15 -17.54
N SER A 146 -0.88 9.49 -16.82
CA SER A 146 0.55 9.80 -16.83
C SER A 146 1.20 9.56 -18.18
N HIS A 147 0.68 8.64 -18.98
CA HIS A 147 1.28 8.26 -20.27
C HIS A 147 0.60 8.89 -21.48
N LYS A 148 -0.41 9.73 -21.26
CA LYS A 148 -1.18 10.30 -22.38
C LYS A 148 -0.37 11.19 -23.30
N ASN A 149 0.64 11.88 -22.80
CA ASN A 149 1.32 12.93 -23.54
C ASN A 149 2.85 12.89 -23.48
N THR A 150 3.43 11.93 -22.80
CA THR A 150 4.89 11.86 -22.66
C THR A 150 5.40 10.45 -22.86
N LYS A 151 6.14 10.28 -23.94
CA LYS A 151 6.93 9.08 -24.16
C LYS A 151 8.36 9.41 -23.73
N PHE A 152 8.97 8.55 -22.92
CA PHE A 152 10.39 8.73 -22.58
C PHE A 152 11.23 8.61 -23.84
N VAL A 153 12.08 9.61 -24.05
CA VAL A 153 13.02 9.64 -25.17
C VAL A 153 14.43 9.73 -24.59
N SER A 154 15.25 8.76 -24.93
CA SER A 154 16.64 8.73 -24.46
C SER A 154 17.58 9.41 -25.45
N SER A 155 18.58 10.11 -24.91
CA SER A 155 19.69 10.64 -25.69
C SER A 155 20.80 9.57 -25.94
N PHE A 156 20.69 8.43 -25.27
CA PHE A 156 21.64 7.32 -25.47
C PHE A 156 21.07 6.33 -26.48
N LYS A 157 21.35 6.60 -27.75
CA LYS A 157 20.91 5.72 -28.84
C LYS A 157 22.09 5.07 -29.50
#